data_c56e2c3de087cceedb74c103b7818f4b
#
_entry.id   c56e2c3de087cceedb74c103b7818f4b
#
_cell.length_a   1.000
_cell.length_b   1.000
_cell.length_c   1.000
_cell.angle_alpha   90.00
_cell.angle_beta   90.00
_cell.angle_gamma   90.00
#
_symmetry.space_group_name_H-M   'P 1'
#
loop_
_entity.id
_entity.type
_entity.pdbx_description
1 polymer ?
#
loop_
_entity_poly.entity_id
_entity_poly.type
_entity_poly.pdbx_seq_one_letter_code
_entity_poly.pdbx_strand_id
1 'polypeptide(L)'
;MDDPDRISCLGRRCPENFRLSVVIVEPRDDIEGPPVDWLDALIIVERGELEVELRSGTRAWFGEGAILMLAGLSVRRLRNSGRLPLVLSALSRDR
;
A
#
# COMPACT_ATOMS: atom_id res chain seq x y z
N MET A 1 24.35 -17.80 -1.11
CA MET A 1 22.91 -17.92 -0.96
C MET A 1 22.31 -16.58 -0.67
N ASP A 2 21.25 -16.29 -1.33
CA ASP A 2 20.53 -15.08 -1.02
C ASP A 2 19.98 -15.09 0.36
N ASP A 3 19.99 -13.95 0.95
CA ASP A 3 19.27 -13.74 2.17
C ASP A 3 17.87 -13.24 1.79
N PRO A 4 16.86 -14.09 1.84
CA PRO A 4 15.54 -13.69 1.42
C PRO A 4 14.98 -12.57 2.29
N ASP A 5 15.49 -12.40 3.48
CA ASP A 5 14.98 -11.36 4.36
C ASP A 5 15.30 -9.97 3.86
N ARG A 6 16.27 -9.83 2.98
CA ARG A 6 16.63 -8.53 2.44
C ARG A 6 15.88 -8.18 1.18
N ILE A 7 15.17 -9.14 0.62
CA ILE A 7 14.51 -8.94 -0.65
C ILE A 7 13.07 -8.50 -0.46
N SER A 8 12.42 -9.07 0.53
CA SER A 8 11.00 -8.84 0.72
C SER A 8 10.63 -8.95 2.18
N CYS A 9 9.67 -8.14 2.57
CA CYS A 9 9.09 -8.23 3.90
C CYS A 9 7.79 -9.01 3.88
N LEU A 10 7.36 -9.47 2.72
CA LEU A 10 6.08 -10.15 2.59
C LEU A 10 6.25 -11.60 3.04
N GLY A 11 5.76 -11.89 4.25
CA GLY A 11 5.91 -13.21 4.84
C GLY A 11 7.32 -13.54 5.29
N ARG A 12 8.18 -12.54 5.39
CA ARG A 12 9.58 -12.71 5.77
C ARG A 12 9.99 -11.57 6.67
N ARG A 13 11.17 -11.68 7.26
CA ARG A 13 11.70 -10.60 8.07
C ARG A 13 12.05 -9.41 7.20
N CYS A 14 11.73 -8.23 7.68
CA CYS A 14 12.16 -7.01 7.02
C CYS A 14 13.63 -6.73 7.33
N PRO A 15 14.33 -6.08 6.40
CA PRO A 15 15.64 -5.53 6.74
C PRO A 15 15.53 -4.56 7.90
N GLU A 16 16.64 -4.38 8.60
CA GLU A 16 16.69 -3.34 9.61
C GLU A 16 16.36 -1.99 8.99
N ASN A 17 15.79 -1.11 9.76
CA ASN A 17 15.41 0.23 9.37
C ASN A 17 14.15 0.31 8.50
N PHE A 18 13.47 -0.82 8.32
CA PHE A 18 12.21 -0.81 7.59
C PHE A 18 11.11 -1.41 8.43
N ARG A 19 9.91 -0.96 8.18
CA ARG A 19 8.71 -1.45 8.85
C ARG A 19 7.71 -1.89 7.81
N LEU A 20 7.14 -3.06 8.01
CA LEU A 20 6.07 -3.57 7.16
C LEU A 20 4.75 -3.42 7.89
N SER A 21 3.79 -2.82 7.23
CA SER A 21 2.41 -2.74 7.72
C SER A 21 1.52 -3.41 6.70
N VAL A 22 0.52 -4.12 7.18
CA VAL A 22 -0.47 -4.75 6.33
C VAL A 22 -1.85 -4.25 6.72
N VAL A 23 -2.60 -3.82 5.73
CA VAL A 23 -3.94 -3.30 5.95
C VAL A 23 -4.91 -4.04 5.04
N ILE A 24 -6.05 -4.39 5.59
CA ILE A 24 -7.12 -5.02 4.84
C ILE A 24 -8.28 -4.05 4.76
N VAL A 25 -8.72 -3.77 3.55
CA VAL A 25 -9.85 -2.87 3.30
C VAL A 25 -10.98 -3.72 2.73
N GLU A 26 -12.09 -3.77 3.46
CA GLU A 26 -13.23 -4.55 3.01
C GLU A 26 -13.86 -3.92 1.78
N PRO A 27 -14.61 -4.70 0.98
CA PRO A 27 -15.28 -4.14 -0.19
C PRO A 27 -16.16 -2.94 0.20
N ARG A 28 -16.09 -1.89 -0.60
CA ARG A 28 -16.82 -0.64 -0.42
C ARG A 28 -16.30 0.24 0.71
N ASP A 29 -15.30 -0.21 1.44
CA ASP A 29 -14.65 0.62 2.44
C ASP A 29 -13.53 1.42 1.82
N ASP A 30 -13.14 2.46 2.53
CA ASP A 30 -12.03 3.28 2.10
C ASP A 30 -11.22 3.77 3.30
N ILE A 31 -10.07 4.33 3.00
CA ILE A 31 -9.22 5.00 3.97
C ILE A 31 -9.13 6.45 3.52
N GLU A 32 -9.63 7.35 4.34
CA GLU A 32 -9.56 8.78 4.03
C GLU A 32 -8.23 9.32 4.48
N GLY A 33 -7.44 9.71 3.49
CA GLY A 33 -6.08 10.13 3.74
C GLY A 33 -5.21 8.95 4.13
N PRO A 34 -4.09 8.76 3.49
CA PRO A 34 -3.21 7.67 3.91
C PRO A 34 -2.60 7.99 5.27
N PRO A 35 -2.25 6.95 6.05
CA PRO A 35 -1.48 7.16 7.26
C PRO A 35 -0.21 7.95 6.95
N VAL A 36 0.25 8.74 7.92
CA VAL A 36 1.44 9.57 7.71
C VAL A 36 2.64 8.71 7.29
N ASP A 37 2.76 7.53 7.87
CA ASP A 37 3.86 6.63 7.56
C ASP A 37 3.86 6.15 6.11
N TRP A 38 2.75 6.29 5.41
CA TRP A 38 2.64 5.81 4.04
C TRP A 38 3.09 6.85 3.01
N LEU A 39 3.34 8.08 3.43
CA LEU A 39 3.70 9.14 2.50
C LEU A 39 5.00 8.87 1.76
N ASP A 40 5.92 8.13 2.38
CA ASP A 40 7.17 7.74 1.73
C ASP A 40 7.32 6.22 1.68
N ALA A 41 6.22 5.50 1.82
CA ALA A 41 6.24 4.05 1.81
C ALA A 41 6.07 3.51 0.40
N LEU A 42 6.55 2.29 0.22
CA LEU A 42 6.26 1.50 -0.96
C LEU A 42 5.00 0.72 -0.67
N ILE A 43 3.98 0.93 -1.49
CA ILE A 43 2.69 0.27 -1.32
C ILE A 43 2.58 -0.86 -2.33
N ILE A 44 2.18 -2.03 -1.87
CA ILE A 44 2.02 -3.19 -2.73
C ILE A 44 0.59 -3.67 -2.61
N VAL A 45 -0.07 -3.85 -3.75
CA VAL A 45 -1.40 -4.46 -3.78
C VAL A 45 -1.19 -5.96 -3.77
N GLU A 46 -1.43 -6.58 -2.61
CA GLU A 46 -1.26 -8.02 -2.46
C GLU A 46 -2.42 -8.78 -3.03
N ARG A 47 -3.62 -8.29 -2.82
CA ARG A 47 -4.85 -8.89 -3.32
C ARG A 47 -5.89 -7.81 -3.50
N GLY A 48 -6.76 -8.03 -4.48
CA GLY A 48 -7.89 -7.14 -4.71
C GLY A 48 -7.56 -6.01 -5.65
N GLU A 49 -8.35 -4.98 -5.59
CA GLU A 49 -8.26 -3.87 -6.50
C GLU A 49 -8.31 -2.57 -5.72
N LEU A 50 -7.31 -1.73 -5.94
CA LEU A 50 -7.18 -0.46 -5.24
C LEU A 50 -7.54 0.69 -6.17
N GLU A 51 -8.39 1.58 -5.68
CA GLU A 51 -8.66 2.85 -6.34
C GLU A 51 -7.99 3.95 -5.51
N VAL A 52 -7.16 4.75 -6.17
CA VAL A 52 -6.52 5.91 -5.54
C VAL A 52 -7.22 7.15 -6.06
N GLU A 53 -7.75 7.95 -5.15
CA GLU A 53 -8.36 9.23 -5.52
C GLU A 53 -7.50 10.35 -4.98
N LEU A 54 -7.12 11.27 -5.86
CA LEU A 54 -6.35 12.43 -5.48
C LEU A 54 -7.29 13.58 -5.12
N ARG A 55 -6.78 14.56 -4.39
CA ARG A 55 -7.58 15.73 -4.03
C ARG A 55 -8.04 16.54 -5.25
N SER A 56 -7.32 16.41 -6.35
CA SER A 56 -7.73 17.04 -7.62
C SER A 56 -8.95 16.37 -8.24
N GLY A 57 -9.33 15.20 -7.76
CA GLY A 57 -10.40 14.42 -8.35
C GLY A 57 -9.91 13.34 -9.29
N THR A 58 -8.62 13.32 -9.60
CA THR A 58 -8.05 12.28 -10.46
C THR A 58 -8.14 10.94 -9.75
N ARG A 59 -8.50 9.90 -10.50
CA ARG A 59 -8.59 8.54 -9.98
C ARG A 59 -7.73 7.60 -10.81
N ALA A 60 -7.16 6.63 -10.12
CA ALA A 60 -6.37 5.59 -10.78
C ALA A 60 -6.64 4.26 -10.09
N TRP A 61 -6.59 3.17 -10.84
CA TRP A 61 -6.89 1.84 -10.34
C TRP A 61 -5.67 0.96 -10.49
N PHE A 62 -5.43 0.13 -9.48
CA PHE A 62 -4.29 -0.77 -9.44
C PHE A 62 -4.75 -2.15 -9.02
N GLY A 63 -4.30 -3.16 -9.74
CA GLY A 63 -4.66 -4.53 -9.44
C GLY A 63 -3.56 -5.24 -8.67
N GLU A 64 -3.78 -6.52 -8.45
CA GLU A 64 -2.88 -7.39 -7.72
C GLU A 64 -1.48 -7.34 -8.31
N GLY A 65 -0.49 -7.23 -7.45
CA GLY A 65 0.91 -7.15 -7.86
C GLY A 65 1.42 -5.76 -8.15
N ALA A 66 0.53 -4.75 -8.19
CA ALA A 66 0.97 -3.39 -8.44
C ALA A 66 1.77 -2.86 -7.26
N ILE A 67 2.79 -2.07 -7.59
CA ILE A 67 3.63 -1.42 -6.60
C ILE A 67 3.58 0.07 -6.88
N LEU A 68 3.31 0.86 -5.87
CA LEU A 68 3.19 2.30 -6.06
C LEU A 68 3.75 3.05 -4.86
N MET A 69 4.06 4.32 -5.10
CA MET A 69 4.51 5.23 -4.04
C MET A 69 3.59 6.43 -4.03
N LEU A 70 3.25 6.88 -2.84
CA LEU A 70 2.36 8.02 -2.68
C LEU A 70 3.11 9.33 -2.51
N ALA A 71 4.43 9.27 -2.50
CA ALA A 71 5.25 10.46 -2.30
C ALA A 71 4.95 11.52 -3.36
N GLY A 72 4.76 12.75 -2.90
CA GLY A 72 4.47 13.85 -3.81
C GLY A 72 3.04 13.91 -4.32
N LEU A 73 2.20 12.97 -3.93
CA LEU A 73 0.81 12.95 -4.34
C LEU A 73 -0.09 13.45 -3.23
N SER A 74 -1.09 14.24 -3.59
CA SER A 74 -2.10 14.66 -2.63
C SER A 74 -3.25 13.65 -2.66
N VAL A 75 -3.10 12.58 -1.92
CA VAL A 75 -4.08 11.51 -1.90
C VAL A 75 -5.24 11.89 -0.98
N ARG A 76 -6.44 11.80 -1.51
CA ARG A 76 -7.64 12.02 -0.74
C ARG A 76 -8.11 10.75 -0.07
N ARG A 77 -8.15 9.66 -0.81
CA ARG A 77 -8.57 8.37 -0.26
C ARG A 77 -8.03 7.21 -1.05
N LEU A 78 -7.93 6.09 -0.35
CA LEU A 78 -7.64 4.78 -0.93
C LEU A 78 -8.89 3.95 -0.74
N ARG A 79 -9.39 3.35 -1.80
CA ARG A 79 -10.67 2.67 -1.77
C ARG A 79 -10.57 1.28 -2.34
N ASN A 80 -11.33 0.35 -1.76
CA ASN A 80 -11.49 -0.96 -2.35
C ASN A 80 -12.61 -0.87 -3.39
N SER A 81 -12.22 -0.90 -4.67
CA SER A 81 -13.16 -0.81 -5.77
C SER A 81 -13.62 -2.19 -6.26
N GLY A 82 -13.11 -3.25 -5.67
CA GLY A 82 -13.44 -4.60 -6.08
C GLY A 82 -14.48 -5.25 -5.19
N ARG A 83 -14.67 -6.55 -5.41
CA ARG A 83 -15.63 -7.34 -4.66
C ARG A 83 -15.00 -8.19 -3.57
N LEU A 84 -13.70 -8.30 -3.57
CA LEU A 84 -12.94 -9.08 -2.60
C LEU A 84 -12.21 -8.12 -1.66
N PRO A 85 -11.83 -8.61 -0.48
CA PRO A 85 -11.02 -7.78 0.40
C PRO A 85 -9.75 -7.33 -0.31
N LEU A 86 -9.41 -6.07 -0.11
CA LEU A 86 -8.19 -5.49 -0.64
C LEU A 86 -7.12 -5.60 0.43
N VAL A 87 -5.99 -6.22 0.10
CA VAL A 87 -4.88 -6.39 1.02
C VAL A 87 -3.72 -5.54 0.51
N LEU A 88 -3.30 -4.60 1.32
CA LEU A 88 -2.21 -3.70 1.01
C LEU A 88 -1.06 -3.93 1.97
N SER A 89 0.14 -3.96 1.45
CA SER A 89 1.35 -3.96 2.26
C SER A 89 2.03 -2.62 2.07
N ALA A 90 2.52 -2.07 3.15
CA ALA A 90 3.26 -0.80 3.10
C ALA A 90 4.62 -1.02 3.75
N LEU A 91 5.67 -0.81 2.98
CA LEU A 91 7.04 -0.90 3.45
C LEU A 91 7.56 0.51 3.61
N SER A 92 7.75 0.93 4.85
CA SER A 92 8.22 2.27 5.15
C SER A 92 9.53 2.20 5.89
N ARG A 93 10.24 3.31 5.85
CA ARG A 93 11.49 3.41 6.60
C ARG A 93 11.15 3.59 8.06
N ASP A 94 11.83 2.82 8.90
CA ASP A 94 11.67 2.95 10.34
C ASP A 94 12.53 4.12 10.82
N ARG A 95 11.89 5.09 11.46
CA ARG A 95 12.59 6.31 11.90
C ARG A 95 12.71 6.39 13.40
#